data_edafbbfcd0db9cbdc4535d3bb94cc3ff
#
_entry.id   edafbbfcd0db9cbdc4535d3bb94cc3ff
#
_cell.length_a   1.000
_cell.length_b   1.000
_cell.length_c   1.000
_cell.angle_alpha   90.00
_cell.angle_beta   90.00
_cell.angle_gamma   90.00
#
_symmetry.space_group_name_H-M   'P 1'
#
loop_
_entity.id
_entity.type
_entity.pdbx_description
1 polymer ?
#
loop_
_entity_poly.entity_id
_entity_poly.type
_entity_poly.pdbx_seq_one_letter_code
_entity_poly.pdbx_strand_id
1 'polypeptide(L)'
;MGAVRLPPVPPDLGFTPHHAWATAPPPESPSETTTRLRPVPSRPPVRAAAAVACVVLGLGLIGGAVTGSWLTGDSAAEPVVPDAYTTARALWHSVPVDTLFPRTLKGDGAGPGRADRTWTRVAVAPDSACADALPPPLVKTLRPVGCTRVLRATYADSTGSSLTTVGLVFTEGEGPALTALEARLTTGRLAERTDHIPHTFSVEGTPAAGFGEGQRASWTLEVVDGVPVVGYAVSGFADGRTVTDPQPAKAATVTGAKTAAAEAGLGFEAKGIATRIEQGLRTAASTATAAPR
;
A
#
# COMPACT_ATOMS: atom_id res chain seq x y z
N MET A 1 -22.42 11.69 56.51
CA MET A 1 -21.38 10.79 57.05
C MET A 1 -21.76 9.37 56.65
N GLY A 2 -21.13 8.84 55.63
CA GLY A 2 -21.32 7.48 55.15
C GLY A 2 -19.98 6.97 54.64
N ALA A 3 -19.33 6.12 55.41
CA ALA A 3 -18.01 5.57 55.12
C ALA A 3 -18.11 4.48 54.04
N VAL A 4 -17.39 4.63 52.94
CA VAL A 4 -17.18 3.61 51.91
C VAL A 4 -16.13 2.62 52.42
N ARG A 5 -16.50 1.36 52.57
CA ARG A 5 -15.61 0.24 52.91
C ARG A 5 -14.94 -0.28 51.62
N LEU A 6 -13.62 -0.33 51.64
CA LEU A 6 -12.79 -1.05 50.64
C LEU A 6 -12.83 -2.57 50.93
N PRO A 7 -12.77 -3.41 49.87
CA PRO A 7 -12.71 -4.87 50.05
C PRO A 7 -11.28 -5.33 50.42
N PRO A 8 -11.13 -6.49 51.10
CA PRO A 8 -9.85 -6.97 51.59
C PRO A 8 -8.97 -7.58 50.50
N VAL A 9 -7.65 -7.41 50.70
CA VAL A 9 -6.56 -7.96 49.89
C VAL A 9 -6.43 -9.47 50.16
N PRO A 10 -6.27 -10.34 49.14
CA PRO A 10 -5.98 -11.76 49.33
C PRO A 10 -4.51 -12.01 49.71
N PRO A 11 -4.24 -13.12 50.46
CA PRO A 11 -2.92 -13.39 51.01
C PRO A 11 -1.91 -13.92 49.95
N ASP A 12 -0.66 -13.58 50.20
CA ASP A 12 0.56 -14.03 49.52
C ASP A 12 0.65 -15.55 49.42
N LEU A 13 0.87 -16.06 48.21
CA LEU A 13 1.31 -17.44 47.96
C LEU A 13 2.83 -17.44 47.83
N GLY A 14 3.49 -17.93 48.90
CA GLY A 14 4.95 -18.08 48.95
C GLY A 14 5.50 -19.01 47.88
N PHE A 15 6.49 -18.55 47.17
CA PHE A 15 7.34 -19.37 46.28
C PHE A 15 8.43 -20.06 47.08
N THR A 16 8.46 -21.39 47.07
CA THR A 16 9.59 -22.21 47.53
C THR A 16 10.58 -22.44 46.39
N PRO A 17 11.88 -22.25 46.62
CA PRO A 17 12.89 -22.55 45.59
C PRO A 17 13.19 -24.03 45.53
N HIS A 18 13.02 -24.65 44.38
CA HIS A 18 13.50 -26.02 44.12
C HIS A 18 14.98 -26.00 43.80
N HIS A 19 15.74 -26.79 44.57
CA HIS A 19 17.16 -27.08 44.39
C HIS A 19 17.43 -27.77 43.04
N ALA A 20 18.34 -27.19 42.26
CA ALA A 20 18.90 -27.81 41.07
C ALA A 20 19.91 -28.88 41.50
N TRP A 21 19.73 -30.11 41.07
CA TRP A 21 20.68 -31.20 41.17
C TRP A 21 21.66 -31.11 40.00
N ALA A 22 22.93 -30.85 40.29
CA ALA A 22 24.01 -30.95 39.31
C ALA A 22 24.35 -32.39 39.10
N THR A 23 24.15 -32.89 37.89
CA THR A 23 24.62 -34.22 37.45
C THR A 23 26.01 -34.05 36.80
N ALA A 24 27.02 -34.66 37.39
CA ALA A 24 28.38 -34.68 36.86
C ALA A 24 28.48 -35.54 35.59
N PRO A 25 29.35 -35.21 34.63
CA PRO A 25 29.58 -36.00 33.44
C PRO A 25 30.44 -37.28 33.78
N PRO A 26 30.21 -38.38 33.06
CA PRO A 26 31.00 -39.60 33.26
C PRO A 26 32.44 -39.47 32.71
N PRO A 27 33.43 -40.23 33.24
CA PRO A 27 34.82 -40.14 32.84
C PRO A 27 35.03 -40.76 31.44
N GLU A 28 35.86 -40.10 30.64
CA GLU A 28 36.32 -40.57 29.34
C GLU A 28 37.37 -41.67 29.52
N SER A 29 37.17 -42.80 28.86
CA SER A 29 38.15 -43.89 28.74
C SER A 29 38.99 -43.67 27.48
N PRO A 30 40.32 -43.74 27.58
CA PRO A 30 41.17 -43.69 26.39
C PRO A 30 41.23 -45.06 25.70
N SER A 31 40.74 -45.09 24.47
CA SER A 31 40.98 -46.23 23.56
C SER A 31 41.91 -45.79 22.43
N GLU A 32 43.20 -45.98 22.66
CA GLU A 32 44.17 -45.94 21.58
C GLU A 32 43.99 -47.20 20.73
N THR A 33 43.49 -47.08 19.53
CA THR A 33 43.52 -48.15 18.53
C THR A 33 44.42 -47.72 17.37
N THR A 34 45.64 -48.22 17.40
CA THR A 34 46.61 -48.04 16.31
C THR A 34 46.15 -48.86 15.11
N THR A 35 45.57 -48.22 14.12
CA THR A 35 45.19 -48.87 12.86
C THR A 35 46.34 -48.85 11.91
N ARG A 36 46.88 -50.06 11.62
CA ARG A 36 47.88 -50.30 10.57
C ARG A 36 47.35 -49.77 9.22
N LEU A 37 48.15 -48.93 8.60
CA LEU A 37 47.90 -48.46 7.22
C LEU A 37 48.09 -49.66 6.25
N ARG A 38 47.00 -50.03 5.59
CA ARG A 38 47.00 -50.99 4.49
C ARG A 38 47.29 -50.24 3.19
N PRO A 39 48.22 -50.71 2.33
CA PRO A 39 48.49 -50.03 1.07
C PRO A 39 47.27 -50.08 0.14
N VAL A 40 46.91 -48.91 -0.38
CA VAL A 40 45.81 -48.76 -1.36
C VAL A 40 46.32 -49.22 -2.72
N PRO A 41 45.65 -50.16 -3.41
CA PRO A 41 46.04 -50.55 -4.76
C PRO A 41 45.88 -49.41 -5.74
N SER A 42 46.92 -49.14 -6.59
CA SER A 42 46.95 -48.20 -7.65
C SER A 42 45.80 -48.45 -8.65
N ARG A 43 44.94 -47.47 -8.85
CA ARG A 43 43.82 -47.54 -9.78
C ARG A 43 44.36 -47.58 -11.23
N PRO A 44 43.78 -48.39 -12.14
CA PRO A 44 44.22 -48.50 -13.52
C PRO A 44 43.98 -47.18 -14.28
N PRO A 45 44.82 -46.84 -15.28
CA PRO A 45 44.80 -45.56 -16.00
C PRO A 45 43.51 -45.26 -16.76
N VAL A 46 42.66 -46.26 -16.97
CA VAL A 46 41.35 -46.11 -17.67
C VAL A 46 40.39 -45.12 -16.97
N ARG A 47 40.48 -45.03 -15.64
CA ARG A 47 39.60 -44.05 -14.89
C ARG A 47 40.07 -42.61 -15.04
N ALA A 48 41.36 -42.38 -15.20
CA ALA A 48 41.89 -41.05 -15.48
C ALA A 48 41.53 -40.57 -16.90
N ALA A 49 41.53 -41.45 -17.89
CA ALA A 49 41.11 -41.15 -19.24
C ALA A 49 39.60 -40.78 -19.33
N ALA A 50 38.76 -41.50 -18.58
CA ALA A 50 37.33 -41.20 -18.50
C ALA A 50 37.04 -39.83 -17.84
N ALA A 51 37.79 -39.46 -16.79
CA ALA A 51 37.64 -38.14 -16.15
C ALA A 51 38.05 -37.00 -17.05
N VAL A 52 39.13 -37.14 -17.83
CA VAL A 52 39.58 -36.14 -18.80
C VAL A 52 38.55 -35.98 -19.95
N ALA A 53 38.00 -37.10 -20.45
CA ALA A 53 36.94 -37.04 -21.48
C ALA A 53 35.68 -36.31 -20.98
N CYS A 54 35.25 -36.54 -19.75
CA CYS A 54 34.09 -35.81 -19.15
C CYS A 54 34.36 -34.33 -18.98
N VAL A 55 35.56 -33.90 -18.62
CA VAL A 55 35.93 -32.47 -18.48
C VAL A 55 35.98 -31.81 -19.86
N VAL A 56 36.53 -32.45 -20.88
CA VAL A 56 36.59 -31.89 -22.25
C VAL A 56 35.18 -31.78 -22.85
N LEU A 57 34.31 -32.78 -22.66
CA LEU A 57 32.92 -32.74 -23.10
C LEU A 57 32.11 -31.68 -22.33
N GLY A 58 32.35 -31.57 -21.02
CA GLY A 58 31.69 -30.56 -20.19
C GLY A 58 32.08 -29.11 -20.58
N LEU A 59 33.37 -28.86 -20.80
CA LEU A 59 33.84 -27.55 -21.27
C LEU A 59 33.41 -27.24 -22.71
N GLY A 60 33.30 -28.27 -23.57
CA GLY A 60 32.80 -28.13 -24.93
C GLY A 60 31.30 -27.75 -24.96
N LEU A 61 30.49 -28.33 -24.06
CA LEU A 61 29.08 -28.00 -23.92
C LEU A 61 28.87 -26.56 -23.41
N ILE A 62 29.67 -26.12 -22.42
CA ILE A 62 29.60 -24.74 -21.90
C ILE A 62 30.11 -23.76 -22.96
N GLY A 63 31.21 -24.05 -23.63
CA GLY A 63 31.73 -23.22 -24.73
C GLY A 63 30.78 -23.16 -25.92
N GLY A 64 30.13 -24.29 -26.29
CA GLY A 64 29.16 -24.36 -27.38
C GLY A 64 27.87 -23.57 -27.06
N ALA A 65 27.44 -23.57 -25.82
CA ALA A 65 26.24 -22.79 -25.40
C ALA A 65 26.50 -21.27 -25.49
N VAL A 66 27.69 -20.81 -25.12
CA VAL A 66 28.06 -19.38 -25.19
C VAL A 66 28.23 -18.93 -26.64
N THR A 67 28.90 -19.73 -27.51
CA THR A 67 29.09 -19.35 -28.92
C THR A 67 27.84 -19.61 -29.77
N GLY A 68 26.98 -20.57 -29.41
CA GLY A 68 25.72 -20.86 -30.10
C GLY A 68 24.70 -19.72 -29.96
N SER A 69 24.66 -19.05 -28.83
CA SER A 69 23.75 -17.92 -28.59
C SER A 69 24.13 -16.68 -29.48
N TRP A 70 25.38 -16.56 -29.86
CA TRP A 70 25.84 -15.48 -30.77
C TRP A 70 25.52 -15.76 -32.23
N LEU A 71 25.39 -17.05 -32.61
CA LEU A 71 25.16 -17.43 -34.02
C LEU A 71 23.66 -17.61 -34.35
N THR A 72 22.82 -17.84 -33.37
CA THR A 72 21.38 -18.04 -33.60
C THR A 72 20.59 -16.73 -33.58
N GLY A 73 21.21 -15.59 -33.21
CA GLY A 73 20.47 -14.32 -33.15
C GLY A 73 19.29 -14.29 -32.18
N ASP A 74 19.10 -15.33 -31.39
CA ASP A 74 18.21 -15.29 -30.23
C ASP A 74 18.87 -14.38 -29.19
N SER A 75 18.60 -13.10 -29.31
CA SER A 75 18.60 -12.22 -28.17
C SER A 75 17.67 -12.92 -27.18
N ALA A 76 18.25 -13.66 -26.22
CA ALA A 76 17.54 -13.90 -24.96
C ALA A 76 17.09 -12.51 -24.54
N ALA A 77 15.82 -12.19 -24.73
CA ALA A 77 15.26 -10.95 -24.27
C ALA A 77 15.67 -10.90 -22.78
N GLU A 78 16.57 -9.97 -22.45
CA GLU A 78 16.82 -9.69 -21.03
C GLU A 78 15.45 -9.64 -20.38
N PRO A 79 15.25 -10.32 -19.25
CA PRO A 79 13.97 -10.25 -18.57
C PRO A 79 13.69 -8.76 -18.38
N VAL A 80 12.73 -8.23 -19.16
CA VAL A 80 12.33 -6.83 -19.08
C VAL A 80 11.82 -6.71 -17.67
N VAL A 81 12.66 -6.15 -16.80
CA VAL A 81 12.23 -5.75 -15.44
C VAL A 81 11.11 -4.75 -15.70
N PRO A 82 9.86 -5.05 -15.36
CA PRO A 82 8.78 -4.11 -15.60
C PRO A 82 9.16 -2.82 -14.92
N ASP A 83 9.10 -1.74 -15.68
CA ASP A 83 9.21 -0.40 -15.15
C ASP A 83 8.25 -0.24 -13.95
N ALA A 84 8.68 0.51 -12.95
CA ALA A 84 7.89 0.80 -11.75
C ALA A 84 6.47 1.29 -12.09
N TYR A 85 6.33 2.07 -13.17
CA TYR A 85 5.03 2.51 -13.68
C TYR A 85 4.17 1.35 -14.21
N THR A 86 4.74 0.42 -14.95
CA THR A 86 4.04 -0.77 -15.45
C THR A 86 3.55 -1.64 -14.30
N THR A 87 4.39 -1.84 -13.29
CA THR A 87 4.01 -2.56 -12.07
C THR A 87 2.89 -1.85 -11.32
N ALA A 88 3.01 -0.54 -11.15
CA ALA A 88 2.03 0.26 -10.43
C ALA A 88 0.67 0.32 -11.15
N ARG A 89 0.62 0.32 -12.49
CA ARG A 89 -0.62 0.23 -13.29
C ARG A 89 -1.41 -1.05 -13.01
N ALA A 90 -0.73 -2.14 -12.66
CA ALA A 90 -1.38 -3.43 -12.39
C ALA A 90 -1.90 -3.57 -10.95
N LEU A 91 -1.61 -2.65 -10.04
CA LEU A 91 -1.97 -2.76 -8.62
C LEU A 91 -3.47 -2.87 -8.38
N TRP A 92 -4.29 -2.26 -9.23
CA TRP A 92 -5.74 -2.28 -9.07
C TRP A 92 -6.34 -3.70 -9.09
N HIS A 93 -5.68 -4.68 -9.71
CA HIS A 93 -6.13 -6.07 -9.78
C HIS A 93 -5.16 -7.08 -9.13
N SER A 94 -3.92 -6.67 -8.84
CA SER A 94 -2.89 -7.57 -8.30
C SER A 94 -2.72 -7.46 -6.78
N VAL A 95 -3.25 -6.41 -6.16
CA VAL A 95 -3.13 -6.16 -4.72
C VAL A 95 -4.50 -6.34 -4.05
N PRO A 96 -4.57 -7.04 -2.90
CA PRO A 96 -5.81 -7.18 -2.16
C PRO A 96 -6.42 -5.82 -1.80
N VAL A 97 -7.74 -5.72 -1.89
CA VAL A 97 -8.48 -4.48 -1.61
C VAL A 97 -8.23 -3.97 -0.18
N ASP A 98 -8.05 -4.86 0.78
CA ASP A 98 -7.77 -4.52 2.19
C ASP A 98 -6.35 -3.92 2.38
N THR A 99 -5.46 -4.08 1.41
CA THR A 99 -4.15 -3.42 1.38
C THR A 99 -4.26 -2.00 0.85
N LEU A 100 -5.04 -1.79 -0.23
CA LEU A 100 -5.26 -0.46 -0.82
C LEU A 100 -6.20 0.39 0.03
N PHE A 101 -7.25 -0.23 0.58
CA PHE A 101 -8.24 0.42 1.43
C PHE A 101 -8.40 -0.36 2.75
N PRO A 102 -7.52 -0.18 3.73
CA PRO A 102 -7.59 -0.88 5.02
C PRO A 102 -8.93 -0.68 5.71
N ARG A 103 -9.40 -1.68 6.50
CA ARG A 103 -10.67 -1.59 7.23
C ARG A 103 -10.68 -0.46 8.26
N THR A 104 -9.53 -0.14 8.81
CA THR A 104 -9.34 0.96 9.76
C THR A 104 -8.09 1.75 9.36
N LEU A 105 -8.22 3.06 9.33
CA LEU A 105 -7.13 3.99 9.12
C LEU A 105 -6.87 4.76 10.42
N LYS A 106 -5.62 4.84 10.82
CA LYS A 106 -5.16 5.69 11.92
C LYS A 106 -4.47 6.93 11.35
N GLY A 107 -4.90 8.08 11.79
CA GLY A 107 -4.40 9.38 11.36
C GLY A 107 -3.81 10.15 12.54
N ASP A 108 -2.64 9.72 13.01
CA ASP A 108 -1.95 10.40 14.11
C ASP A 108 -1.66 11.84 13.68
N GLY A 109 -2.14 12.80 14.47
CA GLY A 109 -2.02 14.24 14.20
C GLY A 109 -2.74 14.73 12.94
N ALA A 110 -3.67 13.96 12.35
CA ALA A 110 -4.33 14.31 11.09
C ALA A 110 -5.49 15.30 11.25
N GLY A 111 -6.02 15.47 12.45
CA GLY A 111 -7.15 16.37 12.73
C GLY A 111 -6.76 17.81 13.03
N PRO A 112 -7.74 18.69 13.24
CA PRO A 112 -7.53 20.06 13.70
C PRO A 112 -6.69 20.09 14.99
N GLY A 113 -5.77 21.03 15.07
CA GLY A 113 -4.87 21.14 16.22
C GLY A 113 -3.95 19.92 16.42
N ARG A 114 -3.73 19.12 15.40
CA ARG A 114 -2.98 17.85 15.42
C ARG A 114 -3.65 16.76 16.27
N ALA A 115 -4.96 16.79 16.39
CA ALA A 115 -5.69 15.71 17.03
C ALA A 115 -5.60 14.43 16.21
N ASP A 116 -5.52 13.29 16.89
CA ASP A 116 -5.53 12.00 16.25
C ASP A 116 -6.92 11.69 15.67
N ARG A 117 -6.95 10.99 14.56
CA ARG A 117 -8.14 10.54 13.87
C ARG A 117 -8.14 9.02 13.70
N THR A 118 -9.31 8.46 13.67
CA THR A 118 -9.50 7.06 13.27
C THR A 118 -10.71 7.00 12.34
N TRP A 119 -10.53 6.30 11.23
CA TRP A 119 -11.60 6.10 10.26
C TRP A 119 -11.87 4.63 10.05
N THR A 120 -13.14 4.28 9.95
CA THR A 120 -13.57 2.91 9.66
C THR A 120 -14.17 2.85 8.27
N ARG A 121 -13.72 1.88 7.47
CA ARG A 121 -14.24 1.68 6.12
C ARG A 121 -15.67 1.18 6.19
N VAL A 122 -16.59 1.93 5.57
CA VAL A 122 -18.01 1.60 5.48
C VAL A 122 -18.26 0.66 4.31
N ALA A 123 -17.68 0.99 3.14
CA ALA A 123 -17.88 0.23 1.91
C ALA A 123 -16.70 0.38 0.95
N VAL A 124 -16.58 -0.58 0.04
CA VAL A 124 -15.71 -0.53 -1.14
C VAL A 124 -16.59 -0.65 -2.37
N ALA A 125 -16.41 0.26 -3.33
CA ALA A 125 -17.10 0.18 -4.60
C ALA A 125 -16.51 -0.95 -5.46
N PRO A 126 -17.31 -1.59 -6.33
CA PRO A 126 -16.76 -2.30 -7.47
C PRO A 126 -15.86 -1.36 -8.27
N ASP A 127 -14.82 -1.89 -8.90
CA ASP A 127 -14.02 -1.10 -9.83
C ASP A 127 -14.90 -0.56 -10.97
N SER A 128 -14.60 0.63 -11.43
CA SER A 128 -15.45 1.32 -12.39
C SER A 128 -14.67 2.02 -13.50
N ALA A 129 -15.35 2.29 -14.60
CA ALA A 129 -14.84 3.20 -15.60
C ALA A 129 -14.74 4.64 -15.04
N CYS A 130 -13.89 5.44 -15.67
CA CYS A 130 -13.64 6.81 -15.21
C CYS A 130 -14.89 7.70 -15.26
N ALA A 131 -15.74 7.51 -16.26
CA ALA A 131 -16.97 8.29 -16.41
C ALA A 131 -18.03 8.00 -15.34
N ASP A 132 -17.96 6.83 -14.69
CA ASP A 132 -18.91 6.46 -13.63
C ASP A 132 -18.53 7.01 -12.26
N ALA A 133 -17.26 7.39 -12.11
CA ALA A 133 -16.69 7.83 -10.82
C ALA A 133 -16.34 9.32 -10.79
N LEU A 134 -16.19 9.93 -11.96
CA LEU A 134 -15.65 11.28 -12.10
C LEU A 134 -16.56 12.17 -12.95
N PRO A 135 -16.71 13.45 -12.62
CA PRO A 135 -17.49 14.38 -13.43
C PRO A 135 -16.82 14.62 -14.79
N PRO A 136 -17.61 14.90 -15.86
CA PRO A 136 -17.10 15.06 -17.21
C PRO A 136 -15.94 16.07 -17.36
N PRO A 137 -15.90 17.22 -16.66
CA PRO A 137 -14.76 18.14 -16.71
C PRO A 137 -13.46 17.53 -16.20
N LEU A 138 -13.52 16.70 -15.13
CA LEU A 138 -12.35 16.01 -14.61
C LEU A 138 -11.88 14.90 -15.56
N VAL A 139 -12.82 14.12 -16.11
CA VAL A 139 -12.50 13.11 -17.14
C VAL A 139 -11.76 13.76 -18.33
N LYS A 140 -12.22 14.94 -18.79
CA LYS A 140 -11.54 15.71 -19.84
C LYS A 140 -10.13 16.15 -19.41
N THR A 141 -9.97 16.55 -18.16
CA THR A 141 -8.68 16.97 -17.61
C THR A 141 -7.68 15.81 -17.56
N LEU A 142 -8.13 14.58 -17.33
CA LEU A 142 -7.31 13.38 -17.24
C LEU A 142 -7.00 12.73 -18.61
N ARG A 143 -7.62 13.17 -19.71
CA ARG A 143 -7.36 12.60 -21.05
C ARG A 143 -5.89 12.47 -21.43
N PRO A 144 -5.01 13.47 -21.17
CA PRO A 144 -3.60 13.37 -21.56
C PRO A 144 -2.82 12.24 -20.87
N VAL A 145 -3.28 11.79 -19.70
CA VAL A 145 -2.67 10.68 -18.94
C VAL A 145 -3.42 9.37 -19.11
N GLY A 146 -4.56 9.34 -19.81
CA GLY A 146 -5.33 8.14 -20.06
C GLY A 146 -5.87 7.49 -18.79
N CYS A 147 -7.07 7.88 -18.36
CA CYS A 147 -7.72 7.23 -17.21
C CYS A 147 -8.23 5.82 -17.61
N THR A 148 -7.81 4.78 -16.89
CA THR A 148 -8.16 3.38 -17.19
C THR A 148 -9.19 2.80 -16.24
N ARG A 149 -9.02 3.05 -14.93
CA ARG A 149 -9.84 2.43 -13.89
C ARG A 149 -9.90 3.32 -12.64
N VAL A 150 -11.01 3.26 -11.92
CA VAL A 150 -11.17 3.93 -10.63
C VAL A 150 -11.57 2.94 -9.56
N LEU A 151 -10.80 2.89 -8.48
CA LEU A 151 -11.15 2.19 -7.25
C LEU A 151 -11.60 3.20 -6.21
N ARG A 152 -12.65 2.88 -5.43
CA ARG A 152 -13.22 3.78 -4.43
C ARG A 152 -13.58 3.04 -3.15
N ALA A 153 -13.43 3.74 -2.01
CA ALA A 153 -13.94 3.28 -0.73
C ALA A 153 -14.52 4.47 0.04
N THR A 154 -15.55 4.23 0.86
CA THR A 154 -16.11 5.23 1.76
C THR A 154 -15.80 4.87 3.19
N TYR A 155 -15.34 5.86 3.94
CA TYR A 155 -14.97 5.79 5.35
C TYR A 155 -15.86 6.69 6.17
N ALA A 156 -16.13 6.29 7.42
CA ALA A 156 -16.73 7.12 8.45
C ALA A 156 -15.68 7.46 9.50
N ASP A 157 -15.74 8.65 10.06
CA ASP A 157 -14.95 9.01 11.23
C ASP A 157 -15.44 8.24 12.47
N SER A 158 -14.65 8.26 13.56
CA SER A 158 -14.95 7.50 14.79
C SER A 158 -16.23 7.95 15.49
N THR A 159 -16.71 9.17 15.21
CA THR A 159 -17.96 9.71 15.80
C THR A 159 -19.17 9.45 14.90
N GLY A 160 -18.97 9.01 13.67
CA GLY A 160 -20.03 8.84 12.67
C GLY A 160 -20.62 10.17 12.19
N SER A 161 -19.94 11.28 12.41
CA SER A 161 -20.41 12.64 12.02
C SER A 161 -20.02 13.02 10.61
N SER A 162 -18.99 12.41 10.05
CA SER A 162 -18.50 12.67 8.70
C SER A 162 -18.30 11.40 7.90
N LEU A 163 -18.44 11.53 6.59
CA LEU A 163 -18.17 10.49 5.61
C LEU A 163 -17.14 11.01 4.61
N THR A 164 -16.27 10.13 4.16
CA THR A 164 -15.29 10.46 3.12
C THR A 164 -15.20 9.33 2.10
N THR A 165 -15.49 9.64 0.85
CA THR A 165 -15.14 8.75 -0.27
C THR A 165 -13.74 9.08 -0.73
N VAL A 166 -12.85 8.10 -0.72
CA VAL A 166 -11.49 8.17 -1.28
C VAL A 166 -11.42 7.32 -2.53
N GLY A 167 -10.70 7.80 -3.54
CA GLY A 167 -10.54 7.10 -4.80
C GLY A 167 -9.11 7.16 -5.34
N LEU A 168 -8.77 6.11 -6.07
CA LEU A 168 -7.51 5.92 -6.79
C LEU A 168 -7.85 5.78 -8.27
N VAL A 169 -7.43 6.75 -9.07
CA VAL A 169 -7.62 6.79 -10.52
C VAL A 169 -6.34 6.29 -11.18
N PHE A 170 -6.36 5.08 -11.69
CA PHE A 170 -5.25 4.49 -12.41
C PHE A 170 -5.17 5.06 -13.83
N THR A 171 -3.94 5.39 -14.27
CA THR A 171 -3.69 6.05 -15.56
C THR A 171 -2.62 5.31 -16.37
N GLU A 172 -2.60 5.58 -17.68
CA GLU A 172 -1.54 5.10 -18.59
C GLU A 172 -0.36 6.08 -18.65
N GLY A 173 -0.48 7.24 -18.01
CA GLY A 173 0.50 8.30 -18.06
C GLY A 173 1.87 7.88 -17.54
N GLU A 174 2.90 8.44 -18.16
CA GLU A 174 4.30 8.32 -17.71
C GLU A 174 4.76 9.62 -17.04
N GLY A 175 5.97 9.61 -16.45
CA GLY A 175 6.48 10.70 -15.64
C GLY A 175 6.23 12.11 -16.20
N PRO A 176 6.62 12.43 -17.45
CA PRO A 176 6.43 13.77 -18.01
C PRO A 176 4.95 14.19 -18.12
N ALA A 177 4.06 13.25 -18.51
CA ALA A 177 2.64 13.52 -18.63
C ALA A 177 1.98 13.73 -17.26
N LEU A 178 2.39 12.97 -16.26
CA LEU A 178 1.92 13.10 -14.86
C LEU A 178 2.41 14.42 -14.24
N THR A 179 3.67 14.80 -14.46
CA THR A 179 4.20 16.11 -14.02
C THR A 179 3.43 17.27 -14.66
N ALA A 180 3.11 17.17 -15.96
CA ALA A 180 2.30 18.17 -16.63
C ALA A 180 0.85 18.23 -16.07
N LEU A 181 0.26 17.08 -15.72
CA LEU A 181 -1.04 17.02 -15.05
C LEU A 181 -0.98 17.66 -13.68
N GLU A 182 0.02 17.32 -12.87
CA GLU A 182 0.23 17.90 -11.54
C GLU A 182 0.33 19.42 -11.60
N ALA A 183 1.10 19.98 -12.52
CA ALA A 183 1.20 21.40 -12.74
C ALA A 183 -0.16 22.03 -13.09
N ARG A 184 -0.99 21.37 -13.90
CA ARG A 184 -2.35 21.84 -14.22
C ARG A 184 -3.28 21.78 -13.02
N LEU A 185 -3.20 20.72 -12.21
CA LEU A 185 -4.02 20.59 -11.00
C LEU A 185 -3.63 21.63 -9.94
N THR A 186 -2.34 21.87 -9.73
CA THR A 186 -1.80 22.77 -8.69
C THR A 186 -1.72 24.22 -9.18
N THR A 187 -0.77 24.54 -10.06
CA THR A 187 -0.53 25.89 -10.57
C THR A 187 -1.70 26.39 -11.42
N GLY A 188 -2.29 25.51 -12.24
CA GLY A 188 -3.50 25.79 -13.02
C GLY A 188 -4.79 25.80 -12.18
N ARG A 189 -4.70 25.47 -10.90
CA ARG A 189 -5.81 25.44 -9.94
C ARG A 189 -7.00 24.57 -10.34
N LEU A 190 -6.80 23.58 -11.22
CA LEU A 190 -7.89 22.71 -11.64
C LEU A 190 -8.37 21.79 -10.50
N ALA A 191 -7.50 21.44 -9.56
CA ALA A 191 -7.88 20.69 -8.34
C ALA A 191 -8.80 21.49 -7.39
N GLU A 192 -8.86 22.80 -7.52
CA GLU A 192 -9.68 23.68 -6.66
C GLU A 192 -11.07 23.95 -7.25
N ARG A 193 -11.37 23.47 -8.46
CA ARG A 193 -12.65 23.73 -9.15
C ARG A 193 -13.76 22.82 -8.62
N THR A 194 -14.90 23.39 -8.35
CA THR A 194 -16.09 22.65 -7.86
C THR A 194 -16.67 21.69 -8.90
N ASP A 195 -16.53 21.99 -10.20
CA ASP A 195 -16.95 21.10 -11.29
C ASP A 195 -15.98 19.91 -11.52
N HIS A 196 -14.87 19.86 -10.77
CA HIS A 196 -13.91 18.75 -10.74
C HIS A 196 -14.06 17.86 -9.51
N ILE A 197 -15.01 18.15 -8.60
CA ILE A 197 -15.21 17.32 -7.39
C ILE A 197 -15.67 15.91 -7.81
N PRO A 198 -14.91 14.83 -7.49
CA PRO A 198 -15.30 13.47 -7.83
C PRO A 198 -16.63 13.06 -7.19
N HIS A 199 -17.27 12.03 -7.78
CA HIS A 199 -18.50 11.48 -7.24
C HIS A 199 -18.24 10.73 -5.93
N THR A 200 -19.14 10.90 -4.97
CA THR A 200 -19.18 10.09 -3.76
C THR A 200 -19.62 8.67 -4.05
N PHE A 201 -19.35 7.76 -3.13
CA PHE A 201 -19.84 6.38 -3.20
C PHE A 201 -20.72 6.09 -1.97
N SER A 202 -22.00 5.94 -2.22
CA SER A 202 -23.01 5.58 -1.23
C SER A 202 -23.42 4.11 -1.36
N VAL A 203 -23.82 3.50 -0.24
CA VAL A 203 -24.33 2.12 -0.20
C VAL A 203 -25.55 2.06 0.71
N GLU A 204 -26.67 1.59 0.17
CA GLU A 204 -27.91 1.40 0.94
C GLU A 204 -27.69 0.46 2.14
N GLY A 205 -28.39 0.72 3.23
CA GLY A 205 -28.26 -0.05 4.46
C GLY A 205 -26.99 0.22 5.27
N THR A 206 -26.20 1.21 4.87
CA THR A 206 -24.98 1.65 5.57
C THR A 206 -25.12 3.10 6.05
N PRO A 207 -24.24 3.57 6.96
CA PRO A 207 -24.18 4.99 7.32
C PRO A 207 -23.96 5.93 6.10
N ALA A 208 -23.43 5.41 5.00
CA ALA A 208 -23.17 6.18 3.79
C ALA A 208 -24.35 6.22 2.79
N ALA A 209 -25.53 5.70 3.13
CA ALA A 209 -26.65 5.60 2.20
C ALA A 209 -27.10 6.98 1.63
N GLY A 210 -26.99 8.04 2.43
CA GLY A 210 -27.34 9.40 2.01
C GLY A 210 -26.17 10.24 1.48
N PHE A 211 -24.97 9.65 1.32
CA PHE A 211 -23.78 10.39 0.93
C PHE A 211 -23.71 10.61 -0.58
N GLY A 212 -24.38 11.63 -1.06
CA GLY A 212 -24.51 11.99 -2.48
C GLY A 212 -23.77 13.28 -2.86
N GLU A 213 -24.10 13.79 -4.03
CA GLU A 213 -23.49 14.98 -4.62
C GLU A 213 -23.68 16.25 -3.78
N GLY A 214 -24.84 16.40 -3.18
CA GLY A 214 -25.19 17.57 -2.36
C GLY A 214 -24.47 17.66 -1.02
N GLN A 215 -23.89 16.55 -0.55
CA GLN A 215 -23.19 16.47 0.73
C GLN A 215 -21.69 16.74 0.62
N ARG A 216 -21.14 16.86 -0.60
CA ARG A 216 -19.72 17.12 -0.83
C ARG A 216 -19.32 18.48 -0.27
N ALA A 217 -18.49 18.48 0.77
CA ALA A 217 -18.13 19.70 1.49
C ALA A 217 -16.66 20.08 1.33
N SER A 218 -15.77 19.10 1.30
CA SER A 218 -14.33 19.34 1.13
C SER A 218 -13.68 18.21 0.36
N TRP A 219 -12.63 18.52 -0.43
CA TRP A 219 -11.96 17.50 -1.26
C TRP A 219 -10.48 17.76 -1.44
N THR A 220 -9.75 16.67 -1.76
CA THR A 220 -8.40 16.68 -2.33
C THR A 220 -8.44 16.08 -3.73
N LEU A 221 -7.52 16.48 -4.58
CA LEU A 221 -7.30 15.92 -5.91
C LEU A 221 -5.83 16.18 -6.30
N GLU A 222 -5.02 15.13 -6.36
CA GLU A 222 -3.57 15.26 -6.59
C GLU A 222 -3.00 14.05 -7.33
N VAL A 223 -1.89 14.23 -8.05
CA VAL A 223 -1.12 13.12 -8.61
C VAL A 223 -0.34 12.47 -7.48
N VAL A 224 -0.44 11.16 -7.35
CA VAL A 224 0.32 10.43 -6.32
C VAL A 224 1.77 10.30 -6.76
N ASP A 225 2.67 10.82 -5.95
CA ASP A 225 4.11 10.82 -6.25
C ASP A 225 4.67 9.41 -6.51
N GLY A 226 5.44 9.26 -7.59
CA GLY A 226 6.13 8.04 -7.95
C GLY A 226 5.27 6.92 -8.56
N VAL A 227 3.96 7.13 -8.75
CA VAL A 227 3.06 6.13 -9.37
C VAL A 227 2.08 6.79 -10.35
N PRO A 228 1.62 6.08 -11.42
CA PRO A 228 0.70 6.61 -12.43
C PRO A 228 -0.76 6.60 -11.91
N VAL A 229 -0.99 7.22 -10.77
CA VAL A 229 -2.28 7.25 -10.10
C VAL A 229 -2.61 8.69 -9.67
N VAL A 230 -3.87 9.09 -9.86
CA VAL A 230 -4.42 10.31 -9.27
C VAL A 230 -5.25 9.93 -8.06
N GLY A 231 -4.88 10.44 -6.88
CA GLY A 231 -5.60 10.27 -5.63
C GLY A 231 -6.62 11.38 -5.44
N TYR A 232 -7.76 11.04 -4.87
CA TYR A 232 -8.72 12.03 -4.40
C TYR A 232 -9.42 11.57 -3.12
N ALA A 233 -9.92 12.51 -2.36
CA ALA A 233 -10.86 12.26 -1.27
C ALA A 233 -11.92 13.35 -1.25
N VAL A 234 -13.17 12.97 -0.96
CA VAL A 234 -14.32 13.88 -0.85
C VAL A 234 -15.01 13.64 0.48
N SER A 235 -14.98 14.62 1.36
CA SER A 235 -15.61 14.56 2.67
C SER A 235 -16.89 15.38 2.73
N GLY A 236 -17.82 14.92 3.55
CA GLY A 236 -19.08 15.60 3.83
C GLY A 236 -19.70 15.16 5.14
N PHE A 237 -20.83 15.77 5.47
CA PHE A 237 -21.58 15.43 6.68
C PHE A 237 -22.33 14.12 6.53
N ALA A 238 -22.34 13.31 7.58
CA ALA A 238 -23.04 12.01 7.59
C ALA A 238 -24.57 12.15 7.78
N ASP A 239 -25.04 13.31 8.21
CA ASP A 239 -26.47 13.58 8.45
C ASP A 239 -27.27 13.93 7.19
N GLY A 240 -26.64 13.90 6.02
CA GLY A 240 -27.29 14.13 4.72
C GLY A 240 -27.56 15.60 4.40
N ARG A 241 -27.09 16.56 5.22
CA ARG A 241 -27.27 17.99 4.91
C ARG A 241 -26.59 18.40 3.62
N THR A 242 -27.23 19.25 2.84
CA THR A 242 -26.65 19.84 1.63
C THR A 242 -25.63 20.92 2.00
N VAL A 243 -24.50 20.92 1.29
CA VAL A 243 -23.43 21.91 1.42
C VAL A 243 -23.50 22.88 0.25
N THR A 244 -23.71 24.15 0.52
CA THR A 244 -23.85 25.20 -0.49
C THR A 244 -22.52 25.85 -0.89
N ASP A 245 -21.51 25.76 -0.04
CA ASP A 245 -20.19 26.36 -0.23
C ASP A 245 -19.08 25.31 0.00
N PRO A 246 -18.91 24.34 -0.92
CA PRO A 246 -17.87 23.36 -0.82
C PRO A 246 -16.49 23.99 -1.08
N GLN A 247 -15.47 23.54 -0.34
CA GLN A 247 -14.11 24.09 -0.41
C GLN A 247 -13.06 23.00 -0.59
N PRO A 248 -11.99 23.26 -1.38
CA PRO A 248 -10.81 22.38 -1.38
C PRO A 248 -10.28 22.20 0.05
N ALA A 249 -9.81 21.00 0.39
CA ALA A 249 -9.28 20.72 1.73
C ALA A 249 -8.12 21.67 2.11
N LYS A 250 -7.32 22.09 1.11
CA LYS A 250 -6.28 23.10 1.30
C LYS A 250 -6.83 24.40 1.88
N ALA A 251 -7.97 24.88 1.41
CA ALA A 251 -8.61 26.10 1.90
C ALA A 251 -9.32 25.84 3.25
N ALA A 252 -10.02 24.71 3.38
CA ALA A 252 -10.76 24.35 4.59
C ALA A 252 -9.85 24.00 5.79
N THR A 253 -8.55 23.77 5.60
CA THR A 253 -7.59 23.52 6.69
C THR A 253 -6.77 24.74 7.11
N VAL A 254 -7.01 25.90 6.48
CA VAL A 254 -6.34 27.15 6.86
C VAL A 254 -6.81 27.59 8.25
N THR A 255 -5.87 27.98 9.08
CA THR A 255 -6.18 28.51 10.42
C THR A 255 -7.10 29.73 10.32
N GLY A 256 -8.21 29.68 11.04
CA GLY A 256 -9.22 30.76 11.04
C GLY A 256 -10.23 30.72 9.89
N ALA A 257 -10.21 29.70 9.03
CA ALA A 257 -11.28 29.50 8.05
C ALA A 257 -12.62 29.22 8.76
N LYS A 258 -13.69 29.87 8.28
CA LYS A 258 -15.03 29.91 8.96
C LYS A 258 -16.16 29.31 8.12
N THR A 259 -15.85 28.54 7.11
CA THR A 259 -16.90 27.82 6.37
C THR A 259 -17.37 26.60 7.15
N ALA A 260 -18.58 26.14 6.89
CA ALA A 260 -19.10 24.91 7.52
C ALA A 260 -18.16 23.71 7.34
N ALA A 261 -17.52 23.59 6.17
CA ALA A 261 -16.53 22.55 5.89
C ALA A 261 -15.28 22.68 6.77
N ALA A 262 -14.80 23.90 6.98
CA ALA A 262 -13.61 24.19 7.80
C ALA A 262 -13.88 23.99 9.30
N GLU A 263 -14.98 24.55 9.80
CA GLU A 263 -15.37 24.46 11.23
C GLU A 263 -15.67 23.02 11.65
N ALA A 264 -16.26 22.22 10.76
CA ALA A 264 -16.50 20.80 10.99
C ALA A 264 -15.24 19.94 10.80
N GLY A 265 -14.10 20.50 10.36
CA GLY A 265 -12.87 19.76 10.14
C GLY A 265 -12.86 18.86 8.90
N LEU A 266 -13.83 19.01 7.98
CA LEU A 266 -13.99 18.13 6.81
C LEU A 266 -12.78 18.19 5.85
N GLY A 267 -12.08 19.33 5.79
CA GLY A 267 -10.82 19.42 5.06
C GLY A 267 -9.72 18.51 5.64
N PHE A 268 -9.68 18.38 6.96
CA PHE A 268 -8.74 17.47 7.64
C PHE A 268 -9.11 16.00 7.40
N GLU A 269 -10.41 15.67 7.37
CA GLU A 269 -10.90 14.33 7.04
C GLU A 269 -10.47 13.93 5.61
N ALA A 270 -10.75 14.77 4.61
CA ALA A 270 -10.36 14.53 3.23
C ALA A 270 -8.84 14.34 3.10
N LYS A 271 -8.06 15.29 3.63
CA LYS A 271 -6.59 15.26 3.55
C LYS A 271 -5.99 14.08 4.32
N GLY A 272 -6.48 13.82 5.52
CA GLY A 272 -5.97 12.73 6.37
C GLY A 272 -6.16 11.36 5.74
N ILE A 273 -7.34 11.07 5.20
CA ILE A 273 -7.64 9.79 4.52
C ILE A 273 -6.83 9.70 3.22
N ALA A 274 -6.82 10.73 2.36
CA ALA A 274 -6.05 10.74 1.12
C ALA A 274 -4.58 10.39 1.40
N THR A 275 -3.93 11.11 2.32
CA THR A 275 -2.52 10.89 2.68
C THR A 275 -2.24 9.44 3.11
N ARG A 276 -3.12 8.83 3.93
CA ARG A 276 -2.92 7.44 4.39
C ARG A 276 -3.09 6.42 3.27
N ILE A 277 -4.09 6.60 2.42
CA ILE A 277 -4.33 5.72 1.26
C ILE A 277 -3.19 5.83 0.25
N GLU A 278 -2.71 7.01 -0.05
CA GLU A 278 -1.58 7.23 -0.95
C GLU A 278 -0.27 6.66 -0.42
N GLN A 279 0.00 6.78 0.89
CA GLN A 279 1.13 6.12 1.53
C GLN A 279 1.05 4.60 1.39
N GLY A 280 -0.12 4.01 1.63
CA GLY A 280 -0.38 2.58 1.43
C GLY A 280 -0.14 2.14 -0.01
N LEU A 281 -0.64 2.92 -0.98
CA LEU A 281 -0.44 2.66 -2.41
C LEU A 281 1.04 2.69 -2.79
N ARG A 282 1.80 3.72 -2.37
CA ARG A 282 3.25 3.80 -2.64
C ARG A 282 4.02 2.63 -2.02
N THR A 283 3.65 2.21 -0.81
CA THR A 283 4.24 1.03 -0.16
C THR A 283 3.92 -0.24 -0.96
N ALA A 284 2.68 -0.42 -1.41
CA ALA A 284 2.30 -1.57 -2.23
C ALA A 284 3.05 -1.58 -3.58
N ALA A 285 3.22 -0.40 -4.22
CA ALA A 285 3.96 -0.27 -5.47
C ALA A 285 5.44 -0.64 -5.30
N SER A 286 6.09 -0.11 -4.26
CA SER A 286 7.50 -0.42 -3.99
C SER A 286 7.70 -1.91 -3.66
N THR A 287 6.80 -2.52 -2.89
CA THR A 287 6.85 -3.94 -2.57
C THR A 287 6.67 -4.82 -3.82
N ALA A 288 5.72 -4.46 -4.69
CA ALA A 288 5.47 -5.19 -5.93
C ALA A 288 6.65 -5.08 -6.92
N THR A 289 7.34 -3.95 -6.95
CA THR A 289 8.54 -3.76 -7.78
C THR A 289 9.76 -4.51 -7.23
N ALA A 290 9.88 -4.65 -5.91
CA ALA A 290 11.00 -5.33 -5.25
C ALA A 290 10.84 -6.87 -5.17
N ALA A 291 9.65 -7.42 -5.44
CA ALA A 291 9.39 -8.86 -5.35
C ALA A 291 10.15 -9.60 -6.47
N PRO A 292 11.06 -10.56 -6.16
CA PRO A 292 11.65 -11.43 -7.15
C PRO A 292 10.56 -12.31 -7.79
N ARG A 293 10.63 -12.49 -9.09
CA ARG A 293 9.75 -13.40 -9.85
C ARG A 293 10.32 -14.81 -9.87
#